data_c93ad18b97803b0a92aacbdf6ecda802
#
_entry.id   c93ad18b97803b0a92aacbdf6ecda802
#
_cell.length_a   1.000
_cell.length_b   1.000
_cell.length_c   1.000
_cell.angle_alpha   90.00
_cell.angle_beta   90.00
_cell.angle_gamma   90.00
#
_symmetry.space_group_name_H-M   'P 1'
#
loop_
_entity.id
_entity.type
_entity.pdbx_description
1 polymer ?
#
loop_
_entity_poly.entity_id
_entity_poly.type
_entity_poly.pdbx_seq_one_letter_code
_entity_poly.pdbx_strand_id
1 'polypeptide(L)'
;MIYFNYMSNTINFSTNPVAFEISQQCGLLIIDEVNGFCKVGSGNLAPLKANLQVENMIKETANLAKLFNDKSMPIALFLDSHENDRPEHPFPPHCIKGTGEEKIITELEWLIDSDALKIKKDCINGFIGSIDPINNENVFINWIKKHQIKTLIVTGICTDICECPLHEFVLFGCL
;
A
#
# COMPACT_ATOMS: atom_id res chain seq x y z
N MET A 1 -19.36 -0.14 10.56
CA MET A 1 -19.44 -1.55 10.12
C MET A 1 -19.55 -1.51 8.60
N ILE A 2 -18.47 -1.85 7.92
CA ILE A 2 -18.44 -1.85 6.46
C ILE A 2 -18.63 -3.32 6.04
N TYR A 3 -19.71 -3.60 5.29
CA TYR A 3 -19.96 -4.93 4.75
C TYR A 3 -19.53 -4.95 3.29
N PHE A 4 -18.66 -5.86 2.94
CA PHE A 4 -18.35 -6.17 1.56
C PHE A 4 -18.85 -7.57 1.24
N ASN A 5 -19.78 -7.65 0.29
CA ASN A 5 -20.20 -8.92 -0.30
C ASN A 5 -19.35 -9.16 -1.54
N TYR A 6 -18.33 -9.98 -1.43
CA TYR A 6 -17.66 -10.53 -2.58
C TYR A 6 -17.92 -12.04 -2.59
N MET A 7 -18.68 -12.51 -3.57
CA MET A 7 -19.00 -13.92 -3.82
C MET A 7 -19.39 -14.75 -2.59
N SER A 8 -20.48 -14.42 -1.95
CA SER A 8 -21.12 -15.19 -0.85
C SER A 8 -20.34 -15.37 0.46
N ASN A 9 -19.14 -14.87 0.58
CA ASN A 9 -18.39 -14.91 1.85
C ASN A 9 -18.35 -13.52 2.48
N THR A 10 -18.99 -13.37 3.64
CA THR A 10 -18.89 -12.13 4.44
C THR A 10 -17.61 -12.16 5.22
N ILE A 11 -16.65 -11.28 4.91
CA ILE A 11 -15.44 -11.11 5.72
C ILE A 11 -15.79 -10.09 6.81
N ASN A 12 -15.79 -10.53 8.06
CA ASN A 12 -15.96 -9.67 9.21
C ASN A 12 -14.58 -9.19 9.70
N PHE A 13 -14.27 -7.92 9.47
CA PHE A 13 -13.10 -7.31 10.10
C PHE A 13 -13.46 -6.88 11.53
N SER A 14 -12.65 -7.28 12.49
CA SER A 14 -12.78 -6.74 13.85
C SER A 14 -12.35 -5.28 13.84
N THR A 15 -13.27 -4.39 14.21
CA THR A 15 -13.00 -2.95 14.36
C THR A 15 -12.61 -2.59 15.80
N ASN A 16 -12.39 -3.57 16.65
CA ASN A 16 -11.97 -3.30 18.02
C ASN A 16 -10.49 -2.90 18.01
N PRO A 17 -10.15 -1.69 18.48
CA PRO A 17 -8.77 -1.28 18.56
C PRO A 17 -8.02 -2.19 19.55
N VAL A 18 -6.91 -2.76 19.09
CA VAL A 18 -6.02 -3.56 19.93
C VAL A 18 -4.76 -2.73 20.14
N ALA A 19 -4.36 -2.55 21.40
CA ALA A 19 -3.08 -1.94 21.71
C ALA A 19 -1.97 -2.85 21.17
N PHE A 20 -1.11 -2.31 20.33
CA PHE A 20 0.00 -3.02 19.70
C PHE A 20 1.32 -2.31 20.03
N GLU A 21 2.30 -3.07 20.47
CA GLU A 21 3.64 -2.56 20.74
C GLU A 21 4.54 -2.75 19.52
N ILE A 22 5.04 -1.63 18.98
CA ILE A 22 5.97 -1.65 17.84
C ILE A 22 7.34 -2.12 18.31
N SER A 23 7.73 -3.31 17.88
CA SER A 23 9.03 -3.93 18.15
C SER A 23 10.00 -3.75 16.98
N GLN A 24 11.28 -4.03 17.19
CA GLN A 24 12.31 -3.99 16.13
C GLN A 24 12.10 -5.04 15.01
N GLN A 25 11.20 -6.00 15.21
CA GLN A 25 10.84 -7.01 14.20
C GLN A 25 9.58 -6.63 13.42
N CYS A 26 9.13 -5.38 13.55
CA CYS A 26 8.05 -4.83 12.73
C CYS A 26 8.60 -4.21 11.44
N GLY A 27 7.89 -4.41 10.33
CA GLY A 27 8.04 -3.67 9.09
C GLY A 27 6.78 -2.87 8.79
N LEU A 28 6.91 -1.73 8.13
CA LEU A 28 5.80 -0.94 7.62
C LEU A 28 5.66 -1.16 6.12
N LEU A 29 4.47 -1.54 5.67
CA LEU A 29 4.10 -1.60 4.26
C LEU A 29 3.04 -0.56 3.96
N ILE A 30 3.34 0.36 3.04
CA ILE A 30 2.44 1.40 2.56
C ILE A 30 1.98 1.02 1.16
N ILE A 31 0.66 0.90 0.97
CA ILE A 31 0.08 0.41 -0.27
C ILE A 31 -0.66 1.54 -0.98
N ASP A 32 -0.22 1.83 -2.20
CA ASP A 32 -0.92 2.64 -3.20
C ASP A 32 -1.32 4.05 -2.73
N GLU A 33 -0.59 4.64 -1.77
CA GLU A 33 -0.77 6.05 -1.42
C GLU A 33 -0.14 6.97 -2.50
N VAL A 34 -0.71 6.88 -3.70
CA VAL A 34 -0.32 7.66 -4.88
C VAL A 34 -1.38 8.70 -5.23
N ASN A 35 -1.00 9.71 -6.02
CA ASN A 35 -1.91 10.80 -6.39
C ASN A 35 -3.20 10.30 -7.04
N GLY A 36 -3.11 9.28 -7.91
CA GLY A 36 -4.25 8.71 -8.64
C GLY A 36 -5.33 8.09 -7.79
N PHE A 37 -5.04 7.79 -6.50
CA PHE A 37 -6.01 7.27 -5.53
C PHE A 37 -6.29 8.24 -4.37
N CYS A 38 -5.35 9.11 -4.04
CA CYS A 38 -5.43 9.91 -2.81
C CYS A 38 -5.72 11.39 -3.06
N LYS A 39 -5.24 11.95 -4.18
CA LYS A 39 -5.34 13.39 -4.44
C LYS A 39 -6.60 13.73 -5.22
N VAL A 40 -7.41 14.63 -4.67
CA VAL A 40 -8.68 15.07 -5.30
C VAL A 40 -8.47 15.46 -6.77
N GLY A 41 -9.25 14.82 -7.65
CA GLY A 41 -9.28 15.12 -9.09
C GLY A 41 -8.02 14.70 -9.86
N SER A 42 -7.14 13.89 -9.28
CA SER A 42 -5.87 13.48 -9.88
C SER A 42 -5.94 12.21 -10.72
N GLY A 43 -7.09 11.91 -11.30
CA GLY A 43 -7.29 10.74 -12.15
C GLY A 43 -8.66 10.11 -12.00
N ASN A 44 -8.87 9.01 -12.72
CA ASN A 44 -10.20 8.37 -12.83
C ASN A 44 -10.64 7.67 -11.54
N LEU A 45 -9.72 7.25 -10.69
CA LEU A 45 -10.02 6.58 -9.42
C LEU A 45 -9.74 7.46 -8.19
N ALA A 46 -9.26 8.68 -8.41
CA ALA A 46 -9.05 9.65 -7.35
C ALA A 46 -10.40 10.16 -6.77
N PRO A 47 -10.43 10.60 -5.51
CA PRO A 47 -11.60 11.23 -4.93
C PRO A 47 -12.04 12.45 -5.76
N LEU A 48 -13.33 12.58 -6.05
CA LEU A 48 -13.88 13.75 -6.75
C LEU A 48 -13.98 15.00 -5.85
N LYS A 49 -13.96 14.81 -4.54
CA LYS A 49 -13.99 15.86 -3.51
C LYS A 49 -13.22 15.40 -2.28
N ALA A 50 -12.89 16.35 -1.41
CA ALA A 50 -12.24 16.07 -0.13
C ALA A 50 -12.94 14.91 0.61
N ASN A 51 -12.14 13.94 1.08
CA ASN A 51 -12.60 12.75 1.78
C ASN A 51 -11.82 12.62 3.09
N LEU A 52 -12.51 12.83 4.20
CA LEU A 52 -11.91 12.84 5.53
C LEU A 52 -11.24 11.50 5.89
N GLN A 53 -11.75 10.37 5.40
CA GLN A 53 -11.12 9.06 5.63
C GLN A 53 -9.77 8.98 4.94
N VAL A 54 -9.68 9.41 3.67
CA VAL A 54 -8.41 9.45 2.92
C VAL A 54 -7.44 10.43 3.56
N GLU A 55 -7.89 11.62 3.95
CA GLU A 55 -7.07 12.63 4.61
C GLU A 55 -6.49 12.12 5.95
N ASN A 56 -7.32 11.44 6.77
CA ASN A 56 -6.87 10.86 8.03
C ASN A 56 -5.89 9.70 7.78
N MET A 57 -6.16 8.82 6.82
CA MET A 57 -5.25 7.74 6.44
C MET A 57 -3.87 8.31 6.07
N ILE A 58 -3.81 9.28 5.15
CA ILE A 58 -2.57 9.95 4.73
C ILE A 58 -1.81 10.49 5.93
N LYS A 59 -2.50 11.22 6.81
CA LYS A 59 -1.91 11.82 8.01
C LYS A 59 -1.32 10.76 8.93
N GLU A 60 -2.07 9.71 9.23
CA GLU A 60 -1.62 8.67 10.16
C GLU A 60 -0.51 7.81 9.53
N THR A 61 -0.57 7.51 8.23
CA THR A 61 0.53 6.84 7.52
C THR A 61 1.80 7.69 7.55
N ALA A 62 1.70 9.00 7.31
CA ALA A 62 2.87 9.89 7.37
C ALA A 62 3.49 9.95 8.77
N ASN A 63 2.67 9.97 9.83
CA ASN A 63 3.14 9.91 11.21
C ASN A 63 3.85 8.58 11.49
N LEU A 64 3.26 7.48 11.06
CA LEU A 64 3.80 6.15 11.25
C LEU A 64 5.11 5.95 10.47
N ALA A 65 5.16 6.42 9.23
CA ALA A 65 6.36 6.36 8.40
C ALA A 65 7.53 7.13 9.03
N LYS A 66 7.28 8.33 9.59
CA LYS A 66 8.28 9.08 10.34
C LYS A 66 8.76 8.34 11.57
N LEU A 67 7.85 7.75 12.36
CA LEU A 67 8.19 6.96 13.53
C LEU A 67 9.10 5.77 13.18
N PHE A 68 8.79 5.06 12.07
CA PHE A 68 9.62 3.95 11.58
C PHE A 68 10.99 4.42 11.13
N ASN A 69 11.05 5.51 10.38
CA ASN A 69 12.31 6.11 9.95
C ASN A 69 13.19 6.55 11.13
N ASP A 70 12.62 7.25 12.11
CA ASP A 70 13.34 7.73 13.30
C ASP A 70 13.91 6.58 14.15
N LYS A 71 13.26 5.42 14.10
CA LYS A 71 13.70 4.18 14.75
C LYS A 71 14.59 3.30 13.85
N SER A 72 14.92 3.73 12.64
CA SER A 72 15.65 2.97 11.62
C SER A 72 15.00 1.60 11.35
N MET A 73 13.68 1.56 11.35
CA MET A 73 12.90 0.36 11.07
C MET A 73 12.53 0.27 9.58
N PRO A 74 12.40 -0.96 9.04
CA PRO A 74 12.20 -1.14 7.61
C PRO A 74 10.82 -0.68 7.12
N ILE A 75 10.81 0.05 5.99
CA ILE A 75 9.63 0.53 5.28
C ILE A 75 9.64 -0.03 3.86
N ALA A 76 8.49 -0.47 3.37
CA ALA A 76 8.27 -0.83 1.97
C ALA A 76 7.06 -0.10 1.39
N LEU A 77 7.12 0.21 0.11
CA LEU A 77 6.07 0.88 -0.65
C LEU A 77 5.65 -0.01 -1.81
N PHE A 78 4.36 -0.28 -1.94
CA PHE A 78 3.76 -0.70 -3.20
C PHE A 78 3.16 0.53 -3.87
N LEU A 79 3.52 0.77 -5.12
CA LEU A 79 3.13 1.97 -5.86
C LEU A 79 2.51 1.54 -7.19
N ASP A 80 1.24 1.78 -7.32
CA ASP A 80 0.52 1.49 -8.56
C ASP A 80 1.03 2.35 -9.72
N SER A 81 1.36 1.72 -10.85
CA SER A 81 2.05 2.40 -11.93
C SER A 81 1.90 1.63 -13.25
N HIS A 82 0.94 2.04 -14.08
CA HIS A 82 0.56 1.36 -15.30
C HIS A 82 1.19 1.96 -16.56
N GLU A 83 1.44 1.10 -17.55
CA GLU A 83 1.71 1.55 -18.92
C GLU A 83 0.39 1.94 -19.59
N ASN A 84 0.44 2.97 -20.45
CA ASN A 84 -0.77 3.50 -21.09
C ASN A 84 -1.49 2.49 -22.01
N ASP A 85 -0.78 1.47 -22.49
CA ASP A 85 -1.28 0.44 -23.40
C ASP A 85 -1.69 -0.87 -22.68
N ARG A 86 -1.64 -0.89 -21.35
CA ARG A 86 -1.99 -2.06 -20.52
C ARG A 86 -3.12 -1.75 -19.56
N PRO A 87 -4.40 -1.85 -20.01
CA PRO A 87 -5.53 -1.60 -19.13
C PRO A 87 -5.68 -2.72 -18.10
N GLU A 88 -5.95 -2.33 -16.85
CA GLU A 88 -6.28 -3.27 -15.77
C GLU A 88 -7.81 -3.41 -15.64
N HIS A 89 -8.41 -4.31 -16.42
CA HIS A 89 -9.85 -4.55 -16.34
C HIS A 89 -10.28 -5.13 -14.99
N PRO A 90 -11.43 -4.70 -14.40
CA PRO A 90 -12.49 -3.85 -14.99
C PRO A 90 -12.31 -2.35 -14.74
N PHE A 91 -11.18 -1.90 -14.20
CA PHE A 91 -10.96 -0.51 -13.82
C PHE A 91 -10.71 0.39 -15.05
N PRO A 92 -11.12 1.69 -14.98
CA PRO A 92 -10.71 2.66 -15.98
C PRO A 92 -9.19 2.87 -15.93
N PRO A 93 -8.56 3.42 -16.98
CA PRO A 93 -7.16 3.81 -16.92
C PRO A 93 -6.85 4.69 -15.70
N HIS A 94 -5.83 4.33 -14.94
CA HIS A 94 -5.45 5.02 -13.71
C HIS A 94 -3.94 4.86 -13.45
N CYS A 95 -3.38 5.70 -12.63
CA CYS A 95 -1.96 5.68 -12.24
C CYS A 95 -1.00 5.50 -13.42
N ILE A 96 -1.33 6.10 -14.58
CA ILE A 96 -0.56 5.96 -15.80
C ILE A 96 0.79 6.68 -15.64
N LYS A 97 1.87 6.01 -16.00
CA LYS A 97 3.24 6.54 -15.97
C LYS A 97 3.35 7.84 -16.75
N GLY A 98 3.96 8.84 -16.14
CA GLY A 98 4.20 10.14 -16.73
C GLY A 98 3.04 11.13 -16.62
N THR A 99 1.88 10.74 -16.08
CA THR A 99 0.75 11.66 -15.83
C THR A 99 0.86 12.39 -14.50
N GLY A 100 1.64 11.82 -13.58
CA GLY A 100 1.73 12.26 -12.18
C GLY A 100 0.76 11.57 -11.25
N GLU A 101 -0.18 10.78 -11.76
CA GLU A 101 -1.08 9.94 -10.95
C GLU A 101 -0.32 8.86 -10.20
N GLU A 102 0.71 8.27 -10.83
CA GLU A 102 1.57 7.21 -10.31
C GLU A 102 2.56 7.68 -9.24
N LYS A 103 2.65 8.99 -9.02
CA LYS A 103 3.56 9.54 -8.01
C LYS A 103 2.96 9.39 -6.62
N ILE A 104 3.82 9.04 -5.68
CA ILE A 104 3.47 9.02 -4.26
C ILE A 104 2.97 10.40 -3.82
N ILE A 105 2.07 10.44 -2.85
CA ILE A 105 1.54 11.70 -2.28
C ILE A 105 2.64 12.53 -1.63
N THR A 106 2.41 13.84 -1.54
CA THR A 106 3.40 14.82 -1.05
C THR A 106 3.89 14.52 0.37
N GLU A 107 3.01 14.05 1.24
CA GLU A 107 3.30 13.74 2.65
C GLU A 107 4.31 12.62 2.82
N LEU A 108 4.45 11.76 1.81
CA LEU A 108 5.33 10.59 1.78
C LEU A 108 6.46 10.71 0.74
N GLU A 109 6.55 11.82 0.00
CA GLU A 109 7.50 12.00 -1.12
C GLU A 109 8.96 11.80 -0.69
N TRP A 110 9.30 12.16 0.55
CA TRP A 110 10.62 11.97 1.12
C TRP A 110 11.08 10.49 1.19
N LEU A 111 10.13 9.54 1.19
CA LEU A 111 10.45 8.11 1.15
C LEU A 111 11.09 7.68 -0.17
N ILE A 112 10.91 8.44 -1.25
CA ILE A 112 11.51 8.12 -2.56
C ILE A 112 13.03 8.15 -2.49
N ASP A 113 13.59 9.10 -1.74
CA ASP A 113 15.03 9.27 -1.58
C ASP A 113 15.60 8.53 -0.33
N SER A 114 14.75 7.81 0.39
CA SER A 114 15.14 7.03 1.58
C SER A 114 15.55 5.59 1.23
N ASP A 115 15.95 4.81 2.25
CA ASP A 115 16.27 3.38 2.15
C ASP A 115 15.03 2.48 2.08
N ALA A 116 13.82 3.03 2.03
CA ALA A 116 12.59 2.26 1.89
C ALA A 116 12.62 1.42 0.61
N LEU A 117 12.11 0.20 0.66
CA LEU A 117 11.89 -0.61 -0.54
C LEU A 117 10.76 0.01 -1.38
N LYS A 118 10.99 0.28 -2.66
CA LYS A 118 9.99 0.81 -3.58
C LYS A 118 9.69 -0.23 -4.66
N ILE A 119 8.44 -0.69 -4.72
CA ILE A 119 7.96 -1.64 -5.71
C ILE A 119 6.87 -0.96 -6.53
N LYS A 120 7.19 -0.68 -7.80
CA LYS A 120 6.17 -0.24 -8.78
C LYS A 120 5.50 -1.46 -9.35
N LYS A 121 4.18 -1.52 -9.22
CA LYS A 121 3.37 -2.65 -9.71
C LYS A 121 2.39 -2.18 -10.79
N ASP A 122 2.12 -3.04 -11.76
CA ASP A 122 1.10 -2.87 -12.79
C ASP A 122 -0.01 -3.92 -12.67
N CYS A 123 -0.30 -4.32 -11.44
CA CYS A 123 -1.34 -5.29 -11.10
C CYS A 123 -1.88 -5.04 -9.70
N ILE A 124 -3.11 -5.49 -9.42
CA ILE A 124 -3.77 -5.33 -8.12
C ILE A 124 -2.91 -5.93 -6.98
N ASN A 125 -2.40 -7.13 -7.19
CA ASN A 125 -1.68 -7.86 -6.15
C ASN A 125 -0.21 -7.44 -6.07
N GLY A 126 0.14 -6.64 -5.07
CA GLY A 126 1.50 -6.17 -4.84
C GLY A 126 2.53 -7.28 -4.57
N PHE A 127 2.10 -8.43 -4.03
CA PHE A 127 2.98 -9.57 -3.85
C PHE A 127 3.40 -10.20 -5.21
N ILE A 128 2.45 -10.32 -6.14
CA ILE A 128 2.74 -10.76 -7.52
C ILE A 128 3.57 -9.69 -8.24
N GLY A 129 3.21 -8.41 -8.09
CA GLY A 129 3.97 -7.28 -8.64
C GLY A 129 5.39 -7.13 -8.09
N SER A 130 5.71 -7.86 -7.01
CA SER A 130 7.07 -7.90 -6.42
C SER A 130 7.98 -8.98 -7.03
N ILE A 131 7.50 -9.75 -8.01
CA ILE A 131 8.31 -10.77 -8.66
C ILE A 131 9.19 -10.10 -9.73
N ASP A 132 10.50 -10.21 -9.55
CA ASP A 132 11.47 -9.75 -10.54
C ASP A 132 11.38 -10.64 -11.81
N PRO A 133 11.08 -10.06 -12.97
CA PRO A 133 10.89 -10.84 -14.20
C PRO A 133 12.18 -11.46 -14.74
N ILE A 134 13.35 -11.03 -14.26
CA ILE A 134 14.66 -11.51 -14.75
C ILE A 134 15.05 -12.80 -14.02
N ASN A 135 14.94 -12.82 -12.69
CA ASN A 135 15.41 -13.96 -11.88
C ASN A 135 14.28 -14.73 -11.20
N ASN A 136 13.03 -14.30 -11.39
CA ASN A 136 11.82 -14.87 -10.79
C ASN A 136 11.82 -14.89 -9.25
N GLU A 137 12.61 -14.01 -8.61
CA GLU A 137 12.62 -13.85 -7.17
C GLU A 137 11.59 -12.81 -6.74
N ASN A 138 10.96 -13.03 -5.59
CA ASN A 138 10.08 -12.04 -4.98
C ASN A 138 10.90 -11.09 -4.10
N VAL A 139 11.09 -9.85 -4.56
CA VAL A 139 11.91 -8.84 -3.87
C VAL A 139 11.33 -8.43 -2.52
N PHE A 140 10.00 -8.49 -2.36
CA PHE A 140 9.35 -8.19 -1.08
C PHE A 140 9.62 -9.28 -0.04
N ILE A 141 9.58 -10.55 -0.42
CA ILE A 141 9.97 -11.67 0.45
C ILE A 141 11.44 -11.57 0.84
N ASN A 142 12.31 -11.22 -0.11
CA ASN A 142 13.73 -11.03 0.19
C ASN A 142 13.96 -9.89 1.19
N TRP A 143 13.19 -8.80 1.08
CA TRP A 143 13.20 -7.69 2.04
C TRP A 143 12.71 -8.13 3.43
N ILE A 144 11.60 -8.88 3.54
CA ILE A 144 11.10 -9.43 4.81
C ILE A 144 12.18 -10.28 5.49
N LYS A 145 12.83 -11.17 4.73
CA LYS A 145 13.90 -12.05 5.24
C LYS A 145 15.13 -11.26 5.69
N LYS A 146 15.58 -10.31 4.85
CA LYS A 146 16.74 -9.46 5.13
C LYS A 146 16.59 -8.70 6.44
N HIS A 147 15.41 -8.16 6.70
CA HIS A 147 15.12 -7.37 7.90
C HIS A 147 14.56 -8.20 9.07
N GLN A 148 14.45 -9.52 8.90
CA GLN A 148 13.93 -10.45 9.93
C GLN A 148 12.55 -10.04 10.46
N ILE A 149 11.70 -9.52 9.58
CA ILE A 149 10.37 -9.01 9.93
C ILE A 149 9.49 -10.18 10.35
N LYS A 150 8.84 -10.06 11.51
CA LYS A 150 7.86 -11.01 12.02
C LYS A 150 6.44 -10.44 12.04
N THR A 151 6.34 -9.12 12.08
CA THR A 151 5.06 -8.42 12.08
C THR A 151 5.09 -7.34 11.02
N LEU A 152 4.10 -7.33 10.16
CA LEU A 152 3.93 -6.30 9.15
C LEU A 152 2.76 -5.40 9.54
N ILE A 153 3.02 -4.10 9.64
CA ILE A 153 1.97 -3.10 9.76
C ILE A 153 1.68 -2.63 8.35
N VAL A 154 0.41 -2.67 7.97
CA VAL A 154 -0.03 -2.33 6.61
C VAL A 154 -0.94 -1.12 6.67
N THR A 155 -0.66 -0.14 5.83
CA THR A 155 -1.48 1.07 5.65
C THR A 155 -1.67 1.34 4.17
N GLY A 156 -2.69 2.08 3.80
CA GLY A 156 -2.88 2.51 2.42
C GLY A 156 -4.31 2.40 1.90
N ILE A 157 -4.43 2.24 0.59
CA ILE A 157 -5.68 2.23 -0.16
C ILE A 157 -5.61 1.21 -1.31
N CYS A 158 -6.69 0.44 -1.68
CA CYS A 158 -7.97 0.28 -0.99
C CYS A 158 -7.94 -1.01 -0.18
N THR A 159 -8.46 -0.98 1.04
CA THR A 159 -8.41 -2.12 1.97
C THR A 159 -9.11 -3.37 1.43
N ASP A 160 -10.14 -3.19 0.62
CA ASP A 160 -10.95 -4.27 0.04
C ASP A 160 -10.45 -4.78 -1.33
N ILE A 161 -9.45 -4.11 -1.92
CA ILE A 161 -8.93 -4.43 -3.25
C ILE A 161 -7.44 -4.76 -3.18
N CYS A 162 -6.61 -3.76 -2.93
CA CYS A 162 -5.14 -3.90 -3.01
C CYS A 162 -4.53 -4.54 -1.75
N GLU A 163 -5.13 -4.32 -0.57
CA GLU A 163 -4.66 -4.89 0.69
C GLU A 163 -5.18 -6.31 0.92
N CYS A 164 -6.42 -6.61 0.48
CA CYS A 164 -7.07 -7.90 0.72
C CYS A 164 -6.29 -9.12 0.18
N PRO A 165 -5.66 -9.10 -1.00
CA PRO A 165 -4.86 -10.22 -1.49
C PRO A 165 -3.65 -10.56 -0.62
N LEU A 166 -3.18 -9.64 0.21
CA LEU A 166 -2.07 -9.88 1.13
C LEU A 166 -2.48 -10.71 2.35
N HIS A 167 -3.77 -10.75 2.71
CA HIS A 167 -4.28 -11.56 3.82
C HIS A 167 -4.03 -13.07 3.67
N GLU A 168 -3.87 -13.56 2.45
CA GLU A 168 -3.57 -14.97 2.21
C GLU A 168 -2.11 -15.33 2.52
N PHE A 169 -1.23 -14.34 2.66
CA PHE A 169 0.22 -14.55 2.75
C PHE A 169 0.91 -13.97 3.98
N VAL A 170 0.24 -13.13 4.76
CA VAL A 170 0.86 -12.45 5.92
C VAL A 170 -0.16 -12.27 7.05
N LEU A 171 0.24 -12.57 8.29
CA LEU A 171 -0.55 -12.29 9.49
C LEU A 171 -0.54 -10.79 9.79
N PHE A 172 -1.71 -10.16 9.75
CA PHE A 172 -1.88 -8.72 9.89
C PHE A 172 -2.36 -8.28 11.28
N GLY A 173 -1.82 -7.13 11.72
CA GLY A 173 -2.58 -6.18 12.52
C GLY A 173 -2.96 -5.01 11.62
N CYS A 174 -4.23 -4.84 11.28
CA CYS A 174 -4.73 -3.61 10.68
C CYS A 174 -4.94 -2.57 11.79
N LEU A 175 -4.44 -1.36 11.58
CA LEU A 175 -4.81 -0.17 12.37
C LEU A 175 -6.02 0.53 11.76
#